data_f91c60f286b96ff6aadc1d202904ded1
#
_entry.id   f91c60f286b96ff6aadc1d202904ded1
#
_cell.length_a   1.000
_cell.length_b   1.000
_cell.length_c   1.000
_cell.angle_alpha   90.00
_cell.angle_beta   90.00
_cell.angle_gamma   90.00
#
_symmetry.space_group_name_H-M   'P 1'
#
loop_
_entity.id
_entity.type
_entity.pdbx_description
1 polymer ?
#
loop_
_entity_poly.entity_id
_entity_poly.type
_entity_poly.pdbx_seq_one_letter_code
_entity_poly.pdbx_strand_id
1 'polypeptide(L)'
;MDITPFQRNAKSLSPTVCSMTHFKGHEQAGFGGALKNLGMGGASVGGKLELHCNSQPKIETENCKGCNICVKHCAHDAIHLNQNHKAEIDYTKCVGCGQCVALCQHDAAVMGECDTSERLNYKIAEYTQAILKDKPHFHISFIMNVSPECDCWNHNDAAIIPDLGILASFDPVALDKACADMVIAAPAINGSCLTEKHPHEHLEGADKFHLMHPDTNWQAGLEHAQKIGLGVMQYELITV
;
A
#
# COMPACT_ATOMS: atom_id res chain seq x y z
N MET A 1 5.29 -18.17 -9.04
CA MET A 1 4.07 -17.77 -8.30
C MET A 1 2.92 -17.67 -9.28
N ASP A 2 1.75 -18.20 -8.97
CA ASP A 2 0.57 -18.07 -9.86
C ASP A 2 -0.08 -16.71 -9.61
N ILE A 3 0.05 -15.78 -10.56
CA ILE A 3 -0.52 -14.42 -10.50
C ILE A 3 -1.93 -14.33 -11.12
N THR A 4 -2.51 -15.47 -11.52
CA THR A 4 -3.82 -15.53 -12.15
C THR A 4 -4.94 -14.86 -11.33
N PRO A 5 -5.01 -15.00 -10.00
CA PRO A 5 -6.00 -14.28 -9.19
C PRO A 5 -5.86 -12.77 -9.30
N PHE A 6 -4.64 -12.26 -9.31
CA PHE A 6 -4.36 -10.82 -9.41
C PHE A 6 -4.70 -10.28 -10.80
N GLN A 7 -4.43 -11.04 -11.86
CA GLN A 7 -4.77 -10.67 -13.24
C GLN A 7 -6.29 -10.53 -13.46
N ARG A 8 -7.11 -11.33 -12.78
CA ARG A 8 -8.57 -11.20 -12.86
C ARG A 8 -9.08 -9.91 -12.25
N ASN A 9 -8.38 -9.38 -11.26
CA ASN A 9 -8.71 -8.15 -10.54
C ASN A 9 -8.03 -6.91 -11.12
N ALA A 10 -6.97 -7.07 -11.92
CA ALA A 10 -6.35 -6.02 -12.70
C ALA A 10 -7.13 -5.88 -14.02
N LYS A 11 -7.82 -4.77 -14.22
CA LYS A 11 -8.48 -4.50 -15.50
C LYS A 11 -7.43 -4.46 -16.61
N SER A 12 -7.79 -4.97 -17.80
CA SER A 12 -7.00 -4.83 -19.00
C SER A 12 -6.75 -3.35 -19.28
N LEU A 13 -5.59 -2.87 -18.85
CA LEU A 13 -5.07 -1.59 -19.24
C LEU A 13 -4.59 -1.66 -20.70
N SER A 14 -4.30 -0.53 -21.30
CA SER A 14 -3.69 -0.37 -22.63
C SER A 14 -2.61 -1.42 -22.91
N PRO A 15 -2.35 -1.75 -24.18
CA PRO A 15 -1.23 -2.63 -24.57
C PRO A 15 0.15 -2.08 -24.15
N THR A 16 0.25 -0.79 -23.83
CA THR A 16 1.45 -0.13 -23.30
C THR A 16 1.10 0.63 -22.04
N VAL A 17 1.98 0.63 -21.03
CA VAL A 17 1.78 1.35 -19.78
C VAL A 17 2.80 2.48 -19.64
N CYS A 18 2.32 3.72 -19.56
CA CYS A 18 3.12 4.85 -19.13
C CYS A 18 2.56 5.37 -17.82
N SER A 19 3.32 5.28 -16.72
CA SER A 19 2.90 5.82 -15.44
C SER A 19 3.55 7.16 -15.15
N MET A 20 2.75 8.09 -14.66
CA MET A 20 3.21 9.37 -14.10
C MET A 20 2.83 9.40 -12.63
N THR A 21 3.80 9.53 -11.76
CA THR A 21 3.66 9.32 -10.31
C THR A 21 4.09 10.55 -9.55
N HIS A 22 3.26 11.05 -8.64
CA HIS A 22 3.67 11.91 -7.55
C HIS A 22 4.29 11.04 -6.45
N PHE A 23 5.56 11.27 -6.13
CA PHE A 23 6.27 10.56 -5.08
C PHE A 23 6.04 11.23 -3.72
N LYS A 24 5.59 10.49 -2.70
CA LYS A 24 5.16 11.02 -1.39
C LYS A 24 5.22 9.96 -0.30
N GLY A 25 5.07 10.36 0.96
CA GLY A 25 4.87 9.46 2.08
C GLY A 25 3.58 8.63 1.97
N HIS A 26 3.49 7.60 2.81
CA HIS A 26 2.29 6.76 2.92
C HIS A 26 2.26 6.04 4.27
N GLU A 27 1.18 6.20 4.98
CA GLU A 27 0.96 5.77 6.37
C GLU A 27 1.05 4.25 6.59
N GLN A 28 0.84 3.43 5.55
CA GLN A 28 0.89 1.97 5.66
C GLN A 28 2.03 1.33 4.85
N ALA A 29 2.40 1.96 3.73
CA ALA A 29 3.42 1.41 2.84
C ALA A 29 4.81 2.05 3.04
N GLY A 30 4.91 3.13 3.82
CA GLY A 30 6.09 3.96 3.99
C GLY A 30 6.12 5.08 2.96
N PHE A 31 6.10 4.78 1.67
CA PHE A 31 5.95 5.75 0.59
C PHE A 31 5.02 5.27 -0.52
N GLY A 32 4.55 6.22 -1.33
CA GLY A 32 3.80 5.96 -2.55
C GLY A 32 4.60 6.39 -3.77
N GLY A 33 5.15 5.42 -4.49
CA GLY A 33 5.88 5.59 -5.74
C GLY A 33 5.18 4.93 -6.94
N ALA A 34 5.95 4.55 -7.96
CA ALA A 34 5.42 3.92 -9.17
C ALA A 34 4.75 2.57 -8.87
N LEU A 35 5.36 1.75 -8.00
CA LEU A 35 4.81 0.45 -7.61
C LEU A 35 3.44 0.61 -6.96
N LYS A 36 3.32 1.48 -5.95
CA LYS A 36 2.07 1.68 -5.24
C LYS A 36 0.98 2.28 -6.14
N ASN A 37 1.32 3.27 -6.95
CA ASN A 37 0.36 3.91 -7.85
C ASN A 37 -0.16 2.96 -8.92
N LEU A 38 0.66 2.07 -9.44
CA LEU A 38 0.23 1.02 -10.37
C LEU A 38 -0.52 -0.09 -9.66
N GLY A 39 0.09 -0.72 -8.65
CA GLY A 39 -0.46 -1.90 -7.99
C GLY A 39 -1.81 -1.61 -7.32
N MET A 40 -1.91 -0.50 -6.59
CA MET A 40 -3.14 -0.12 -5.90
C MET A 40 -4.09 0.68 -6.81
N GLY A 41 -3.56 1.64 -7.58
CA GLY A 41 -4.36 2.47 -8.49
C GLY A 41 -4.97 1.69 -9.65
N GLY A 42 -4.24 0.73 -10.21
CA GLY A 42 -4.69 -0.15 -11.30
C GLY A 42 -5.56 -1.34 -10.85
N ALA A 43 -5.67 -1.58 -9.54
CA ALA A 43 -6.51 -2.65 -9.02
C ALA A 43 -8.01 -2.32 -9.17
N SER A 44 -8.82 -3.36 -9.38
CA SER A 44 -10.28 -3.26 -9.30
C SER A 44 -10.72 -2.90 -7.86
N VAL A 45 -12.00 -2.56 -7.67
CA VAL A 45 -12.53 -2.32 -6.31
C VAL A 45 -12.30 -3.53 -5.41
N GLY A 46 -12.57 -4.75 -5.90
CA GLY A 46 -12.29 -5.99 -5.16
C GLY A 46 -10.79 -6.18 -4.90
N GLY A 47 -9.94 -5.85 -5.87
CA GLY A 47 -8.49 -5.90 -5.70
C GLY A 47 -7.97 -4.89 -4.67
N LYS A 48 -8.54 -3.68 -4.62
CA LYS A 48 -8.21 -2.70 -3.57
C LYS A 48 -8.61 -3.19 -2.18
N LEU A 49 -9.78 -3.80 -2.06
CA LEU A 49 -10.19 -4.44 -0.81
C LEU A 49 -9.21 -5.54 -0.41
N GLU A 50 -8.81 -6.40 -1.33
CA GLU A 50 -7.83 -7.45 -1.08
C GLU A 50 -6.45 -6.90 -0.67
N LEU A 51 -5.98 -5.83 -1.31
CA LEU A 51 -4.73 -5.14 -0.95
C LEU A 51 -4.74 -4.64 0.50
N HIS A 52 -5.85 -4.02 0.92
CA HIS A 52 -6.01 -3.49 2.28
C HIS A 52 -6.37 -4.56 3.31
N CYS A 53 -6.83 -5.74 2.88
CA CYS A 53 -7.21 -6.84 3.78
C CYS A 53 -5.99 -7.68 4.14
N ASN A 54 -5.14 -7.15 4.98
CA ASN A 54 -3.94 -7.82 5.48
C ASN A 54 -4.20 -8.55 6.82
N SER A 55 -5.37 -8.35 7.40
CA SER A 55 -5.79 -9.04 8.62
C SER A 55 -7.11 -9.76 8.38
N GLN A 56 -7.27 -10.93 8.98
CA GLN A 56 -8.56 -11.59 9.01
C GLN A 56 -9.43 -10.89 10.05
N PRO A 57 -10.68 -10.51 9.71
CA PRO A 57 -11.59 -9.94 10.68
C PRO A 57 -11.88 -10.98 11.78
N LYS A 58 -12.10 -10.51 12.99
CA LYS A 58 -12.55 -11.35 14.13
C LYS A 58 -13.91 -10.87 14.61
N ILE A 59 -14.63 -11.76 15.30
CA ILE A 59 -15.90 -11.43 15.94
C ILE A 59 -15.68 -11.36 17.46
N GLU A 60 -15.91 -10.20 18.03
CA GLU A 60 -16.01 -10.03 19.47
C GLU A 60 -17.41 -10.45 19.91
N THR A 61 -17.49 -11.67 20.41
CA THR A 61 -18.76 -12.35 20.69
C THR A 61 -19.61 -11.63 21.74
N GLU A 62 -18.99 -10.91 22.65
CA GLU A 62 -19.66 -10.10 23.66
C GLU A 62 -20.52 -9.00 23.05
N ASN A 63 -20.00 -8.33 22.03
CA ASN A 63 -20.66 -7.25 21.33
C ASN A 63 -21.66 -7.77 20.29
N CYS A 64 -21.49 -8.99 19.80
CA CYS A 64 -22.32 -9.56 18.74
C CYS A 64 -23.77 -9.74 19.21
N LYS A 65 -24.74 -9.21 18.46
CA LYS A 65 -26.18 -9.33 18.70
C LYS A 65 -26.87 -10.42 17.85
N GLY A 66 -26.12 -11.13 17.02
CA GLY A 66 -26.68 -12.16 16.13
C GLY A 66 -27.61 -11.61 15.04
N CYS A 67 -27.44 -10.35 14.66
CA CYS A 67 -28.33 -9.68 13.69
C CYS A 67 -28.25 -10.24 12.26
N ASN A 68 -27.31 -11.13 11.99
CA ASN A 68 -27.15 -11.85 10.72
C ASN A 68 -26.76 -10.98 9.50
N ILE A 69 -26.45 -9.70 9.68
CA ILE A 69 -26.09 -8.80 8.59
C ILE A 69 -24.79 -9.26 7.92
N CYS A 70 -23.74 -9.50 8.70
CA CYS A 70 -22.44 -9.95 8.21
C CYS A 70 -22.54 -11.30 7.46
N VAL A 71 -23.38 -12.22 7.91
CA VAL A 71 -23.61 -13.51 7.25
C VAL A 71 -24.25 -13.33 5.87
N LYS A 72 -25.32 -12.51 5.79
CA LYS A 72 -26.05 -12.28 4.54
C LYS A 72 -25.23 -11.57 3.46
N HIS A 73 -24.22 -10.83 3.87
CA HIS A 73 -23.41 -10.02 2.97
C HIS A 73 -21.99 -10.58 2.74
N CYS A 74 -21.68 -11.74 3.29
CA CYS A 74 -20.39 -12.39 3.03
C CYS A 74 -20.39 -13.03 1.64
N ALA A 75 -19.64 -12.44 0.70
CA ALA A 75 -19.54 -12.95 -0.67
C ALA A 75 -18.82 -14.31 -0.78
N HIS A 76 -18.22 -14.79 0.30
CA HIS A 76 -17.44 -16.03 0.36
C HIS A 76 -18.10 -17.10 1.24
N ASP A 77 -19.31 -16.85 1.75
CA ASP A 77 -20.01 -17.75 2.67
C ASP A 77 -19.14 -18.20 3.85
N ALA A 78 -18.25 -17.29 4.30
CA ALA A 78 -17.29 -17.54 5.35
C ALA A 78 -17.84 -17.24 6.76
N ILE A 79 -19.06 -16.73 6.89
CA ILE A 79 -19.61 -16.35 8.20
C ILE A 79 -20.94 -17.07 8.40
N HIS A 80 -21.12 -17.65 9.57
CA HIS A 80 -22.35 -18.29 10.01
C HIS A 80 -22.70 -17.89 11.44
N LEU A 81 -23.93 -18.14 11.87
CA LEU A 81 -24.29 -18.04 13.27
C LEU A 81 -24.04 -19.38 13.97
N ASN A 82 -23.35 -19.35 15.09
CA ASN A 82 -23.14 -20.53 15.94
C ASN A 82 -24.38 -20.84 16.79
N GLN A 83 -24.30 -21.90 17.60
CA GLN A 83 -25.40 -22.36 18.45
C GLN A 83 -25.88 -21.30 19.46
N ASN A 84 -25.04 -20.32 19.80
CA ASN A 84 -25.37 -19.22 20.70
C ASN A 84 -25.91 -17.98 19.95
N HIS A 85 -26.27 -18.12 18.67
CA HIS A 85 -26.69 -17.03 17.83
C HIS A 85 -25.66 -15.91 17.69
N LYS A 86 -24.37 -16.24 17.78
CA LYS A 86 -23.26 -15.29 17.55
C LYS A 86 -22.62 -15.59 16.21
N ALA A 87 -22.17 -14.55 15.51
CA ALA A 87 -21.44 -14.72 14.28
C ALA A 87 -20.09 -15.41 14.53
N GLU A 88 -19.72 -16.31 13.65
CA GLU A 88 -18.44 -17.03 13.67
C GLU A 88 -17.87 -17.08 12.25
N ILE A 89 -16.55 -16.92 12.12
CA ILE A 89 -15.87 -16.85 10.83
C ILE A 89 -15.14 -18.16 10.55
N ASP A 90 -15.45 -18.77 9.42
CA ASP A 90 -14.68 -19.89 8.86
C ASP A 90 -13.46 -19.32 8.10
N TYR A 91 -12.32 -19.37 8.75
CA TYR A 91 -11.07 -18.84 8.18
C TYR A 91 -10.53 -19.66 7.02
N THR A 92 -11.06 -20.81 6.70
CA THR A 92 -10.71 -21.56 5.49
C THR A 92 -11.35 -20.95 4.23
N LYS A 93 -12.43 -20.18 4.41
CA LYS A 93 -13.15 -19.49 3.36
C LYS A 93 -12.96 -17.97 3.38
N CYS A 94 -12.59 -17.43 4.54
CA CYS A 94 -12.44 -15.99 4.72
C CYS A 94 -11.22 -15.46 3.94
N VAL A 95 -11.46 -14.51 3.06
CA VAL A 95 -10.41 -13.84 2.27
C VAL A 95 -9.96 -12.52 2.91
N GLY A 96 -10.47 -12.16 4.08
CA GLY A 96 -10.07 -10.92 4.77
C GLY A 96 -10.65 -9.63 4.19
N CYS A 97 -11.71 -9.66 3.37
CA CYS A 97 -12.21 -8.47 2.64
C CYS A 97 -12.79 -7.35 3.53
N GLY A 98 -12.95 -7.56 4.84
CA GLY A 98 -13.43 -6.54 5.78
C GLY A 98 -14.90 -6.14 5.65
N GLN A 99 -15.66 -6.72 4.70
CA GLN A 99 -17.08 -6.36 4.49
C GLN A 99 -17.93 -6.51 5.75
N CYS A 100 -17.69 -7.54 6.55
CA CYS A 100 -18.37 -7.76 7.81
C CYS A 100 -18.09 -6.67 8.84
N VAL A 101 -16.88 -6.13 8.85
CA VAL A 101 -16.47 -5.02 9.73
C VAL A 101 -17.19 -3.74 9.31
N ALA A 102 -17.19 -3.41 8.02
CA ALA A 102 -17.84 -2.22 7.49
C ALA A 102 -19.37 -2.20 7.73
N LEU A 103 -20.00 -3.37 7.82
CA LEU A 103 -21.45 -3.49 8.00
C LEU A 103 -21.90 -3.67 9.45
N CYS A 104 -20.97 -3.93 10.37
CA CYS A 104 -21.32 -4.19 11.78
C CYS A 104 -21.69 -2.90 12.50
N GLN A 105 -22.96 -2.81 12.93
CA GLN A 105 -23.47 -1.66 13.67
C GLN A 105 -23.31 -1.83 15.20
N HIS A 106 -22.63 -2.88 15.64
CA HIS A 106 -22.50 -3.24 17.05
C HIS A 106 -21.03 -3.36 17.48
N ASP A 107 -20.10 -2.95 16.64
CA ASP A 107 -18.65 -3.04 16.87
C ASP A 107 -18.19 -4.46 17.26
N ALA A 108 -18.95 -5.46 16.80
CA ALA A 108 -18.66 -6.86 17.09
C ALA A 108 -17.72 -7.48 16.03
N ALA A 109 -17.85 -7.10 14.77
CA ALA A 109 -16.89 -7.47 13.75
C ALA A 109 -15.80 -6.40 13.69
N VAL A 110 -14.58 -6.79 14.06
CA VAL A 110 -13.42 -5.88 14.08
C VAL A 110 -12.31 -6.46 13.23
N MET A 111 -11.40 -5.63 12.74
CA MET A 111 -10.19 -6.15 12.11
C MET A 111 -9.36 -6.87 13.18
N GLY A 112 -8.87 -8.05 12.88
CA GLY A 112 -7.86 -8.73 13.68
C GLY A 112 -6.55 -7.93 13.70
N GLU A 113 -5.54 -8.46 14.37
CA GLU A 113 -4.21 -7.86 14.34
C GLU A 113 -3.78 -7.68 12.88
N CYS A 114 -3.50 -6.42 12.52
CA CYS A 114 -3.10 -6.09 11.17
C CYS A 114 -1.71 -6.69 10.92
N ASP A 115 -1.63 -7.65 10.03
CA ASP A 115 -0.35 -8.12 9.55
C ASP A 115 0.32 -6.98 8.79
N THR A 116 1.47 -6.67 9.25
CA THR A 116 2.50 -5.72 8.86
C THR A 116 2.36 -5.01 7.51
N SER A 117 2.82 -3.77 7.46
CA SER A 117 3.18 -3.00 6.27
C SER A 117 3.82 -3.86 5.16
N GLU A 118 4.59 -4.87 5.51
CA GLU A 118 5.25 -5.78 4.59
C GLU A 118 4.28 -6.53 3.67
N ARG A 119 3.20 -7.10 4.20
CA ARG A 119 2.22 -7.82 3.36
C ARG A 119 1.52 -6.90 2.37
N LEU A 120 1.20 -5.69 2.79
CA LEU A 120 0.64 -4.69 1.88
C LEU A 120 1.64 -4.41 0.75
N ASN A 121 2.90 -4.20 1.09
CA ASN A 121 3.96 -3.92 0.14
C ASN A 121 4.24 -5.11 -0.81
N TYR A 122 4.16 -6.35 -0.32
CA TYR A 122 4.26 -7.55 -1.18
C TYR A 122 3.11 -7.60 -2.18
N LYS A 123 1.88 -7.42 -1.72
CA LYS A 123 0.71 -7.39 -2.60
C LYS A 123 0.78 -6.26 -3.63
N ILE A 124 1.23 -5.07 -3.24
CA ILE A 124 1.44 -3.95 -4.17
C ILE A 124 2.40 -4.37 -5.30
N ALA A 125 3.52 -5.00 -4.97
CA ALA A 125 4.48 -5.49 -5.96
C ALA A 125 3.87 -6.55 -6.89
N GLU A 126 3.13 -7.51 -6.35
CA GLU A 126 2.47 -8.58 -7.10
C GLU A 126 1.38 -8.05 -8.04
N TYR A 127 0.57 -7.09 -7.58
CA TYR A 127 -0.43 -6.41 -8.43
C TYR A 127 0.24 -5.59 -9.54
N THR A 128 1.35 -4.90 -9.22
CA THR A 128 2.13 -4.17 -10.22
C THR A 128 2.67 -5.13 -11.29
N GLN A 129 3.23 -6.27 -10.89
CA GLN A 129 3.69 -7.29 -11.81
C GLN A 129 2.56 -7.81 -12.71
N ALA A 130 1.38 -8.06 -12.14
CA ALA A 130 0.22 -8.52 -12.90
C ALA A 130 -0.26 -7.48 -13.93
N ILE A 131 -0.16 -6.18 -13.62
CA ILE A 131 -0.53 -5.08 -14.52
C ILE A 131 0.48 -4.93 -15.65
N LEU A 132 1.78 -5.03 -15.35
CA LEU A 132 2.87 -4.79 -16.31
C LEU A 132 3.23 -6.04 -17.13
N LYS A 133 2.77 -7.23 -16.72
CA LYS A 133 3.11 -8.48 -17.40
C LYS A 133 2.86 -8.42 -18.90
N ASP A 134 3.89 -8.78 -19.66
CA ASP A 134 3.87 -8.84 -21.14
C ASP A 134 3.53 -7.50 -21.83
N LYS A 135 3.76 -6.37 -21.15
CA LYS A 135 3.51 -5.04 -21.70
C LYS A 135 4.77 -4.19 -21.71
N PRO A 136 5.06 -3.48 -22.81
CA PRO A 136 6.03 -2.37 -22.77
C PRO A 136 5.57 -1.33 -21.74
N HIS A 137 6.49 -0.86 -20.91
CA HIS A 137 6.15 0.13 -19.88
C HIS A 137 7.29 1.14 -19.68
N PHE A 138 6.92 2.33 -19.23
CA PHE A 138 7.82 3.42 -18.86
C PHE A 138 7.23 4.20 -17.71
N HIS A 139 8.07 4.66 -16.80
CA HIS A 139 7.64 5.26 -15.53
C HIS A 139 8.34 6.60 -15.33
N ILE A 140 7.57 7.59 -14.86
CA ILE A 140 8.03 8.93 -14.54
C ILE A 140 7.58 9.23 -13.11
N SER A 141 8.49 9.64 -12.24
CA SER A 141 8.21 10.04 -10.85
C SER A 141 8.59 11.49 -10.62
N PHE A 142 7.66 12.25 -10.08
CA PHE A 142 7.82 13.63 -9.66
C PHE A 142 8.15 13.65 -8.16
N ILE A 143 9.39 13.98 -7.81
CA ILE A 143 9.83 14.18 -6.42
C ILE A 143 9.70 15.65 -6.11
N MET A 144 8.45 16.11 -6.04
CA MET A 144 8.06 17.51 -5.86
C MET A 144 6.90 17.55 -4.88
N ASN A 145 6.89 18.51 -3.97
CA ASN A 145 5.88 18.62 -2.94
C ASN A 145 5.67 17.29 -2.18
N VAL A 146 6.78 16.68 -1.74
CA VAL A 146 6.76 15.38 -1.07
C VAL A 146 6.06 15.52 0.28
N SER A 147 4.78 15.19 0.30
CA SER A 147 3.92 15.24 1.48
C SER A 147 4.16 14.04 2.40
N PRO A 148 3.90 14.17 3.71
CA PRO A 148 4.06 13.07 4.66
C PRO A 148 3.07 11.94 4.44
N GLU A 149 1.84 12.28 4.00
CA GLU A 149 0.74 11.36 3.79
C GLU A 149 0.47 11.12 2.30
N CYS A 150 -0.30 10.08 2.02
CA CYS A 150 -0.71 9.76 0.66
C CYS A 150 -1.78 10.72 0.13
N ASP A 151 -1.74 11.04 -1.18
CA ASP A 151 -2.78 11.84 -1.86
C ASP A 151 -4.19 11.22 -1.77
N CYS A 152 -4.30 9.96 -1.37
CA CYS A 152 -5.59 9.29 -1.19
C CYS A 152 -6.31 9.64 0.13
N TRP A 153 -5.64 10.29 1.07
CA TRP A 153 -6.23 10.78 2.31
C TRP A 153 -7.04 12.04 2.10
N ASN A 154 -8.01 12.28 2.98
CA ASN A 154 -8.85 13.46 2.96
C ASN A 154 -8.19 14.69 3.64
N HIS A 155 -6.99 14.52 4.18
CA HIS A 155 -6.15 15.57 4.75
C HIS A 155 -4.69 15.26 4.40
N ASN A 156 -3.88 16.29 4.31
CA ASN A 156 -2.45 16.19 4.09
C ASN A 156 -1.76 17.40 4.71
N ASP A 157 -0.44 17.38 4.72
CA ASP A 157 0.37 18.46 5.27
C ASP A 157 1.36 18.98 4.22
N ALA A 158 2.07 20.05 4.58
CA ALA A 158 3.09 20.64 3.73
C ALA A 158 4.22 19.62 3.43
N ALA A 159 4.94 19.88 2.35
CA ALA A 159 6.08 19.05 1.96
C ALA A 159 7.11 18.95 3.09
N ILE A 160 7.67 17.75 3.27
CA ILE A 160 8.69 17.48 4.30
C ILE A 160 10.11 17.72 3.81
N ILE A 161 10.33 17.81 2.49
CA ILE A 161 11.60 18.10 1.84
C ILE A 161 11.39 19.09 0.68
N PRO A 162 12.43 19.81 0.23
CA PRO A 162 12.38 20.61 -1.00
C PRO A 162 12.11 19.73 -2.24
N ASP A 163 11.64 20.36 -3.32
CA ASP A 163 11.49 19.71 -4.61
C ASP A 163 12.87 19.25 -5.13
N LEU A 164 12.94 18.00 -5.57
CA LEU A 164 14.18 17.40 -6.07
C LEU A 164 14.21 17.26 -7.59
N GLY A 165 13.04 17.20 -8.22
CA GLY A 165 12.89 17.10 -9.66
C GLY A 165 12.13 15.88 -10.14
N ILE A 166 12.45 15.41 -11.34
CA ILE A 166 11.72 14.36 -12.04
C ILE A 166 12.71 13.25 -12.42
N LEU A 167 12.35 12.03 -12.09
CA LEU A 167 13.07 10.83 -12.52
C LEU A 167 12.24 10.00 -13.48
N ALA A 168 12.92 9.27 -14.37
CA ALA A 168 12.26 8.37 -15.29
C ALA A 168 13.07 7.09 -15.51
N SER A 169 12.38 5.96 -15.67
CA SER A 169 12.99 4.65 -15.90
C SER A 169 12.02 3.69 -16.59
N PHE A 170 12.57 2.69 -17.27
CA PHE A 170 11.81 1.51 -17.70
C PHE A 170 11.60 0.51 -16.56
N ASP A 171 12.40 0.59 -15.49
CA ASP A 171 12.30 -0.27 -14.32
C ASP A 171 11.64 0.49 -13.15
N PRO A 172 10.41 0.10 -12.73
CA PRO A 172 9.69 0.79 -11.66
C PRO A 172 10.33 0.56 -10.29
N VAL A 173 11.06 -0.55 -10.08
CA VAL A 173 11.74 -0.87 -8.81
C VAL A 173 12.97 0.01 -8.64
N ALA A 174 13.80 0.10 -9.69
CA ALA A 174 14.95 1.00 -9.72
C ALA A 174 14.54 2.47 -9.54
N LEU A 175 13.42 2.87 -10.19
CA LEU A 175 12.88 4.21 -10.07
C LEU A 175 12.45 4.54 -8.64
N ASP A 176 11.65 3.69 -8.01
CA ASP A 176 11.17 3.92 -6.64
C ASP A 176 12.32 3.90 -5.64
N LYS A 177 13.33 3.01 -5.84
CA LYS A 177 14.54 3.00 -5.02
C LYS A 177 15.33 4.30 -5.14
N ALA A 178 15.56 4.79 -6.36
CA ALA A 178 16.27 6.05 -6.59
C ALA A 178 15.52 7.24 -5.97
N CYS A 179 14.19 7.29 -6.13
CA CYS A 179 13.37 8.32 -5.51
C CYS A 179 13.49 8.30 -3.98
N ALA A 180 13.39 7.11 -3.37
CA ALA A 180 13.51 6.95 -1.91
C ALA A 180 14.87 7.41 -1.40
N ASP A 181 15.96 7.01 -2.08
CA ASP A 181 17.33 7.41 -1.70
C ASP A 181 17.52 8.93 -1.79
N MET A 182 16.99 9.57 -2.84
CA MET A 182 17.04 11.02 -2.97
C MET A 182 16.29 11.74 -1.84
N VAL A 183 15.10 11.25 -1.46
CA VAL A 183 14.33 11.81 -0.33
C VAL A 183 15.07 11.63 0.98
N ILE A 184 15.70 10.47 1.20
CA ILE A 184 16.51 10.18 2.40
C ILE A 184 17.71 11.14 2.47
N ALA A 185 18.38 11.38 1.36
CA ALA A 185 19.54 12.28 1.30
C ALA A 185 19.18 13.77 1.42
N ALA A 186 17.96 14.16 1.06
CA ALA A 186 17.53 15.56 1.07
C ALA A 186 17.46 16.16 2.48
N PRO A 187 17.68 17.48 2.64
CA PRO A 187 17.41 18.16 3.90
C PRO A 187 15.90 18.21 4.18
N ALA A 188 15.52 18.20 5.45
CA ALA A 188 14.11 18.42 5.83
C ALA A 188 13.76 19.92 5.78
N ILE A 189 12.49 20.23 5.48
CA ILE A 189 11.98 21.60 5.55
C ILE A 189 11.70 21.97 7.01
N ASN A 190 12.28 23.05 7.48
CA ASN A 190 12.01 23.58 8.81
C ASN A 190 10.53 24.01 8.95
N GLY A 191 9.92 23.65 10.06
CA GLY A 191 8.50 23.91 10.30
C GLY A 191 7.55 22.93 9.59
N SER A 192 8.08 21.89 8.96
CA SER A 192 7.27 20.76 8.49
C SER A 192 6.89 19.85 9.67
N CYS A 193 5.83 19.06 9.50
CA CYS A 193 5.43 18.07 10.52
C CYS A 193 6.56 17.08 10.88
N LEU A 194 7.46 16.78 9.95
CA LEU A 194 8.64 15.97 10.21
C LEU A 194 9.58 16.64 11.24
N THR A 195 9.92 17.92 11.03
CA THR A 195 10.80 18.64 11.95
C THR A 195 10.12 19.00 13.28
N GLU A 196 8.80 19.12 13.30
CA GLU A 196 8.03 19.30 14.54
C GLU A 196 7.97 18.02 15.38
N LYS A 197 7.85 16.85 14.75
CA LYS A 197 7.91 15.55 15.44
C LYS A 197 9.32 15.20 15.93
N HIS A 198 10.35 15.65 15.22
CA HIS A 198 11.77 15.32 15.46
C HIS A 198 12.64 16.59 15.62
N PRO A 199 12.35 17.48 16.59
CA PRO A 199 12.94 18.81 16.66
C PRO A 199 14.45 18.85 16.99
N HIS A 200 15.01 17.75 17.45
CA HIS A 200 16.42 17.65 17.90
C HIS A 200 17.22 16.61 17.11
N GLU A 201 16.63 16.02 16.07
CA GLU A 201 17.28 14.99 15.31
C GLU A 201 17.98 15.55 14.07
N HIS A 202 19.08 14.91 13.69
CA HIS A 202 19.74 15.19 12.42
C HIS A 202 19.00 14.41 11.32
N LEU A 203 18.24 15.11 10.49
CA LEU A 203 17.32 14.50 9.54
C LEU A 203 17.92 14.27 8.14
N GLU A 204 19.11 14.83 7.86
CA GLU A 204 19.82 14.57 6.60
C GLU A 204 20.39 13.14 6.62
N GLY A 205 20.08 12.35 5.59
CA GLY A 205 20.43 10.93 5.53
C GLY A 205 19.55 10.00 6.37
N ALA A 206 18.64 10.54 7.18
CA ALA A 206 17.69 9.72 7.94
C ALA A 206 16.52 9.24 7.04
N ASP A 207 16.01 8.04 7.34
CA ASP A 207 14.82 7.51 6.65
C ASP A 207 13.56 8.28 7.08
N LYS A 208 13.23 9.31 6.32
CA LYS A 208 12.11 10.21 6.61
C LYS A 208 10.75 9.50 6.56
N PHE A 209 10.63 8.45 5.76
CA PHE A 209 9.40 7.66 5.68
C PHE A 209 9.18 6.87 6.96
N HIS A 210 10.23 6.24 7.48
CA HIS A 210 10.16 5.51 8.74
C HIS A 210 9.99 6.46 9.94
N LEU A 211 10.61 7.64 9.93
CA LEU A 211 10.40 8.66 10.96
C LEU A 211 8.96 9.16 11.00
N MET A 212 8.32 9.33 9.84
CA MET A 212 6.91 9.72 9.78
C MET A 212 5.97 8.58 10.15
N HIS A 213 6.27 7.36 9.72
CA HIS A 213 5.44 6.16 9.83
C HIS A 213 6.27 4.96 10.33
N PRO A 214 6.60 4.91 11.63
CA PRO A 214 7.54 3.94 12.19
C PRO A 214 7.10 2.48 12.08
N ASP A 215 5.80 2.23 11.92
CA ASP A 215 5.24 0.88 11.77
C ASP A 215 5.31 0.38 10.32
N THR A 216 5.98 1.10 9.42
CA THR A 216 6.08 0.74 8.00
C THR A 216 7.44 0.12 7.65
N ASN A 217 7.44 -0.76 6.64
CA ASN A 217 8.63 -1.37 6.07
C ASN A 217 8.53 -1.32 4.53
N TRP A 218 8.92 -0.18 3.95
CA TRP A 218 8.87 0.01 2.50
C TRP A 218 9.93 -0.79 1.77
N GLN A 219 11.09 -1.05 2.41
CA GLN A 219 12.20 -1.82 1.85
C GLN A 219 11.74 -3.23 1.46
N ALA A 220 10.94 -3.87 2.32
CA ALA A 220 10.40 -5.20 2.06
C ALA A 220 9.61 -5.28 0.75
N GLY A 221 8.93 -4.21 0.36
CA GLY A 221 8.21 -4.13 -0.92
C GLY A 221 9.14 -4.15 -2.12
N LEU A 222 10.23 -3.38 -2.09
CA LEU A 222 11.22 -3.35 -3.17
C LEU A 222 11.99 -4.68 -3.27
N GLU A 223 12.37 -5.26 -2.14
CA GLU A 223 13.02 -6.58 -2.08
C GLU A 223 12.13 -7.66 -2.66
N HIS A 224 10.85 -7.66 -2.30
CA HIS A 224 9.87 -8.61 -2.85
C HIS A 224 9.67 -8.38 -4.35
N ALA A 225 9.54 -7.13 -4.80
CA ALA A 225 9.44 -6.80 -6.22
C ALA A 225 10.63 -7.32 -7.03
N GLN A 226 11.84 -7.17 -6.52
CA GLN A 226 13.04 -7.73 -7.13
C GLN A 226 13.02 -9.27 -7.10
N LYS A 227 12.63 -9.88 -5.99
CA LYS A 227 12.54 -11.34 -5.83
C LYS A 227 11.58 -11.99 -6.81
N ILE A 228 10.45 -11.34 -7.11
CA ILE A 228 9.47 -11.85 -8.09
C ILE A 228 9.84 -11.51 -9.54
N GLY A 229 10.95 -10.81 -9.78
CA GLY A 229 11.45 -10.47 -11.12
C GLY A 229 10.72 -9.29 -11.78
N LEU A 230 10.14 -8.38 -10.99
CA LEU A 230 9.49 -7.17 -11.51
C LEU A 230 10.51 -6.12 -11.97
N GLY A 231 11.67 -6.06 -11.32
CA GLY A 231 12.76 -5.14 -11.61
C GLY A 231 13.95 -5.37 -10.68
N VAL A 232 14.88 -4.43 -10.63
CA VAL A 232 16.07 -4.49 -9.78
C VAL A 232 16.20 -3.21 -8.95
N MET A 233 16.74 -3.31 -7.73
CA MET A 233 16.98 -2.14 -6.87
C MET A 233 18.26 -1.36 -7.24
N GLN A 234 19.14 -1.95 -8.05
CA GLN A 234 20.35 -1.28 -8.51
C GLN A 234 20.02 -0.33 -9.66
N TYR A 235 20.59 0.86 -9.60
CA TYR A 235 20.39 1.90 -10.61
C TYR A 235 21.65 2.73 -10.82
N GLU A 236 21.74 3.39 -11.96
CA GLU A 236 22.67 4.47 -12.27
C GLU A 236 21.84 5.74 -12.54
N LEU A 237 22.18 6.83 -11.85
CA LEU A 237 21.49 8.11 -12.05
C LEU A 237 22.21 8.93 -13.11
N ILE A 238 21.54 9.19 -14.23
CA ILE A 238 22.04 10.01 -15.33
C ILE A 238 21.27 11.34 -15.33
N THR A 239 21.99 12.43 -15.16
CA THR A 239 21.41 13.78 -15.23
C THR A 239 21.43 14.26 -16.68
N VAL A 240 20.30 14.77 -17.17
CA VAL A 240 20.10 15.31 -18.52
C VAL A 240 19.67 16.77 -18.48
#